data_a45cf35db3620134a04d54ca2fc6f3b5
#
_entry.id   a45cf35db3620134a04d54ca2fc6f3b5
#
_cell.length_a   1.000
_cell.length_b   1.000
_cell.length_c   1.000
_cell.angle_alpha   90.00
_cell.angle_beta   90.00
_cell.angle_gamma   90.00
#
_symmetry.space_group_name_H-M   'P 1'
#
loop_
_entity.id
_entity.type
_entity.pdbx_description
1 polymer ?
#
loop_
_entity_poly.entity_id
_entity_poly.type
_entity_poly.pdbx_seq_one_letter_code
_entity_poly.pdbx_strand_id
1 'polypeptide(L)'
;AIVLSGIVLYRLRYYRYPYIELGLFTRRNVVPILLVTFFAELAFGAEHTMEEILYSEVIRLEELTKESQYMWALPGMYLGILLDLYWLKVKKWKVWKLFGIAFIGIALYGMLMYFTLDINVNIEQYRFAIFLRGFAYAILAPTLMWALDESVPSLEQFFMGLFVFNILHMYLAGAAGYGIYTTIFSHFMNDNMMSYGQQLTLTHLDMAHFNLGEYVGRDFLHSMMMVAMKQVYGYVIWFALGLAALFLLCDIPAVRTNIRKVPRWPVYAIEYLARRK
;
A
#
# COMPACT_ATOMS: atom_id res chain seq x y z
N ALA A 1 14.00 15.43 16.41
CA ALA A 1 13.63 15.50 14.99
C ALA A 1 14.19 16.74 14.32
N ILE A 2 13.86 17.98 14.77
CA ILE A 2 14.23 19.26 14.12
C ILE A 2 15.76 19.44 13.97
N VAL A 3 16.53 19.15 15.01
CA VAL A 3 18.01 19.25 14.96
C VAL A 3 18.61 18.27 13.95
N LEU A 4 18.16 17.02 13.94
CA LEU A 4 18.60 16.02 12.98
C LEU A 4 18.23 16.40 11.54
N SER A 5 17.02 16.91 11.32
CA SER A 5 16.60 17.42 10.01
C SER A 5 17.48 18.60 9.56
N GLY A 6 17.84 19.50 10.47
CA GLY A 6 18.76 20.61 10.19
C GLY A 6 20.16 20.12 9.79
N ILE A 7 20.72 19.14 10.49
CA ILE A 7 22.01 18.52 10.18
C ILE A 7 21.96 17.83 8.81
N VAL A 8 20.90 17.09 8.53
CA VAL A 8 20.73 16.40 7.23
C VAL A 8 20.64 17.42 6.10
N LEU A 9 19.81 18.47 6.23
CA LEU A 9 19.68 19.51 5.23
C LEU A 9 20.99 20.28 5.00
N TYR A 10 21.71 20.61 6.09
CA TYR A 10 23.05 21.22 6.00
C TYR A 10 24.00 20.32 5.22
N ARG A 11 24.04 19.02 5.53
CA ARG A 11 24.91 18.06 4.87
C ARG A 11 24.56 17.86 3.39
N LEU A 12 23.28 17.81 3.05
CA LEU A 12 22.82 17.69 1.66
C LEU A 12 23.18 18.93 0.82
N ARG A 13 23.24 20.13 1.43
CA ARG A 13 23.51 21.38 0.73
C ARG A 13 25.01 21.71 0.58
N TYR A 14 25.82 21.39 1.58
CA TYR A 14 27.20 21.89 1.66
C TYR A 14 28.27 20.80 1.49
N TYR A 15 27.90 19.53 1.50
CA TYR A 15 28.86 18.45 1.33
C TYR A 15 29.20 18.24 -0.14
N ARG A 16 30.50 17.98 -0.44
CA ARG A 16 31.00 17.79 -1.83
C ARG A 16 30.40 16.55 -2.51
N TYR A 17 30.03 15.52 -1.72
CA TYR A 17 29.39 14.29 -2.17
C TYR A 17 28.15 14.01 -1.29
N PRO A 18 27.02 14.66 -1.54
CA PRO A 18 25.81 14.41 -0.79
C PRO A 18 25.26 13.02 -1.14
N TYR A 19 24.67 12.35 -0.16
CA TYR A 19 23.98 11.07 -0.42
C TYR A 19 22.80 11.23 -1.40
N ILE A 20 22.18 12.39 -1.40
CA ILE A 20 21.08 12.75 -2.29
C ILE A 20 21.35 14.15 -2.84
N GLU A 21 21.43 14.27 -4.15
CA GLU A 21 21.52 15.58 -4.79
C GLU A 21 20.16 16.26 -4.77
N LEU A 22 20.08 17.47 -4.22
CA LEU A 22 18.84 18.27 -4.23
C LEU A 22 18.34 18.55 -5.66
N GLY A 23 19.26 18.56 -6.65
CA GLY A 23 18.94 18.64 -8.07
C GLY A 23 18.03 17.50 -8.58
N LEU A 24 18.00 16.35 -7.90
CA LEU A 24 17.09 15.26 -8.22
C LEU A 24 15.61 15.70 -8.14
N PHE A 25 15.25 16.45 -7.11
CA PHE A 25 13.87 16.92 -6.89
C PHE A 25 13.45 18.03 -7.86
N THR A 26 14.40 18.67 -8.55
CA THR A 26 14.10 19.65 -9.60
C THR A 26 13.76 19.00 -10.94
N ARG A 27 13.98 17.69 -11.08
CA ARG A 27 13.63 16.95 -12.29
C ARG A 27 12.13 16.82 -12.41
N ARG A 28 11.62 17.07 -13.62
CA ARG A 28 10.20 17.27 -13.93
C ARG A 28 9.27 16.18 -13.40
N ASN A 29 9.69 14.92 -13.42
CA ASN A 29 8.82 13.78 -13.10
C ASN A 29 9.13 13.12 -11.75
N VAL A 30 10.24 13.42 -11.11
CA VAL A 30 10.69 12.74 -9.89
C VAL A 30 9.73 13.00 -8.73
N VAL A 31 9.37 14.25 -8.46
CA VAL A 31 8.45 14.58 -7.37
C VAL A 31 7.06 13.97 -7.58
N PRO A 32 6.42 14.06 -8.75
CA PRO A 32 5.18 13.34 -9.01
C PRO A 32 5.26 11.82 -8.80
N ILE A 33 6.35 11.17 -9.22
CA ILE A 33 6.53 9.72 -9.01
C ILE A 33 6.62 9.41 -7.51
N LEU A 34 7.38 10.20 -6.75
CA LEU A 34 7.47 10.04 -5.29
C LEU A 34 6.12 10.27 -4.60
N LEU A 35 5.32 11.24 -5.05
CA LEU A 35 3.96 11.44 -4.54
C LEU A 35 3.05 10.25 -4.86
N VAL A 36 3.11 9.71 -6.08
CA VAL A 36 2.36 8.48 -6.42
C VAL A 36 2.76 7.33 -5.52
N THR A 37 4.07 7.16 -5.27
CA THR A 37 4.57 6.15 -4.32
C THR A 37 3.97 6.36 -2.94
N PHE A 38 3.99 7.59 -2.42
CA PHE A 38 3.43 7.88 -1.11
C PHE A 38 1.94 7.54 -1.02
N PHE A 39 1.14 7.94 -1.99
CA PHE A 39 -0.29 7.64 -1.99
C PHE A 39 -0.58 6.15 -2.23
N ALA A 40 0.25 5.47 -3.00
CA ALA A 40 0.15 4.03 -3.19
C ALA A 40 0.40 3.27 -1.89
N GLU A 41 1.49 3.60 -1.22
CA GLU A 41 1.83 2.99 0.08
C GLU A 41 0.80 3.34 1.16
N LEU A 42 0.25 4.55 1.11
CA LEU A 42 -0.86 4.91 1.99
C LEU A 42 -2.08 4.01 1.73
N ALA A 43 -2.42 3.72 0.48
CA ALA A 43 -3.51 2.80 0.15
C ALA A 43 -3.21 1.36 0.59
N PHE A 44 -1.98 0.90 0.42
CA PHE A 44 -1.55 -0.43 0.89
C PHE A 44 -1.36 -0.52 2.41
N GLY A 45 -1.09 0.59 3.11
CA GLY A 45 -0.92 0.61 4.56
C GLY A 45 -2.14 0.10 5.34
N ALA A 46 -3.34 0.25 4.77
CA ALA A 46 -4.56 -0.29 5.35
C ALA A 46 -4.56 -1.82 5.39
N GLU A 47 -4.04 -2.47 4.35
CA GLU A 47 -3.99 -3.93 4.26
C GLU A 47 -3.14 -4.50 5.39
N HIS A 48 -1.90 -4.03 5.50
CA HIS A 48 -0.97 -4.53 6.51
C HIS A 48 -1.54 -4.38 7.93
N THR A 49 -2.18 -3.24 8.22
CA THR A 49 -2.77 -2.99 9.52
C THR A 49 -4.01 -3.85 9.78
N MET A 50 -4.93 -3.91 8.81
CA MET A 50 -6.21 -4.60 8.98
C MET A 50 -6.05 -6.13 8.91
N GLU A 51 -5.20 -6.64 8.02
CA GLU A 51 -4.94 -8.07 7.95
C GLU A 51 -4.20 -8.57 9.20
N GLU A 52 -3.28 -7.78 9.75
CA GLU A 52 -2.61 -8.13 11.01
C GLU A 52 -3.62 -8.25 12.16
N ILE A 53 -4.53 -7.28 12.31
CA ILE A 53 -5.59 -7.33 13.32
C ILE A 53 -6.51 -8.53 13.07
N LEU A 54 -6.91 -8.77 11.82
CA LEU A 54 -7.76 -9.90 11.45
C LEU A 54 -7.15 -11.24 11.85
N TYR A 55 -5.92 -11.47 11.45
CA TYR A 55 -5.28 -12.77 11.65
C TYR A 55 -4.78 -12.99 13.07
N SER A 56 -4.29 -11.95 13.75
CA SER A 56 -3.72 -12.07 15.08
C SER A 56 -4.76 -11.95 16.19
N GLU A 57 -5.69 -10.99 16.07
CA GLU A 57 -6.62 -10.66 17.15
C GLU A 57 -7.98 -11.35 17.01
N VAL A 58 -8.50 -11.40 15.77
CA VAL A 58 -9.85 -11.93 15.51
C VAL A 58 -9.83 -13.43 15.30
N ILE A 59 -9.06 -13.90 14.30
CA ILE A 59 -9.00 -15.32 13.92
C ILE A 59 -7.99 -16.09 14.80
N ARG A 60 -6.97 -15.41 15.30
CA ARG A 60 -5.88 -15.95 16.14
C ARG A 60 -5.13 -17.10 15.46
N LEU A 61 -4.67 -16.83 14.24
CA LEU A 61 -3.90 -17.80 13.48
C LEU A 61 -2.51 -18.01 14.10
N GLU A 62 -2.05 -19.25 14.03
CA GLU A 62 -0.64 -19.54 14.25
C GLU A 62 0.23 -18.86 13.19
N GLU A 63 1.45 -18.45 13.55
CA GLU A 63 2.34 -17.67 12.68
C GLU A 63 2.60 -18.35 11.33
N LEU A 64 2.84 -19.67 11.33
CA LEU A 64 3.04 -20.43 10.09
C LEU A 64 1.81 -20.40 9.16
N THR A 65 0.62 -20.46 9.74
CA THR A 65 -0.64 -20.42 8.97
C THR A 65 -0.85 -19.01 8.41
N LYS A 66 -0.57 -17.98 9.16
CA LYS A 66 -0.60 -16.57 8.75
C LYS A 66 0.34 -16.33 7.57
N GLU A 67 1.62 -16.74 7.70
CA GLU A 67 2.60 -16.61 6.63
C GLU A 67 2.15 -17.37 5.36
N SER A 68 1.56 -18.56 5.51
CA SER A 68 1.03 -19.33 4.39
C SER A 68 -0.10 -18.60 3.64
N GLN A 69 -0.90 -17.78 4.31
CA GLN A 69 -1.91 -16.94 3.65
C GLN A 69 -1.24 -15.82 2.83
N TYR A 70 -0.22 -15.16 3.37
CA TYR A 70 0.50 -14.11 2.64
C TYR A 70 1.18 -14.63 1.36
N MET A 71 1.57 -15.91 1.33
CA MET A 71 2.14 -16.53 0.12
C MET A 71 1.20 -16.51 -1.10
N TRP A 72 -0.12 -16.38 -0.89
CA TRP A 72 -1.08 -16.22 -1.99
C TRP A 72 -0.96 -14.91 -2.76
N ALA A 73 -0.23 -13.94 -2.24
CA ALA A 73 0.14 -12.74 -2.99
C ALA A 73 1.12 -13.04 -4.13
N LEU A 74 1.99 -14.06 -4.00
CA LEU A 74 3.05 -14.36 -4.97
C LEU A 74 2.51 -14.69 -6.37
N PRO A 75 1.54 -15.59 -6.57
CA PRO A 75 0.98 -15.84 -7.90
C PRO A 75 0.31 -14.59 -8.48
N GLY A 76 -0.30 -13.74 -7.64
CA GLY A 76 -0.81 -12.43 -8.05
C GLY A 76 0.31 -11.52 -8.55
N MET A 77 1.40 -11.42 -7.80
CA MET A 77 2.58 -10.64 -8.20
C MET A 77 3.17 -11.15 -9.52
N TYR A 78 3.27 -12.45 -9.69
CA TYR A 78 3.81 -13.04 -10.92
C TYR A 78 2.97 -12.64 -12.14
N LEU A 79 1.65 -12.77 -12.04
CA LEU A 79 0.74 -12.37 -13.10
C LEU A 79 0.79 -10.86 -13.34
N GLY A 80 0.85 -10.06 -12.29
CA GLY A 80 0.96 -8.60 -12.36
C GLY A 80 2.20 -8.15 -13.13
N ILE A 81 3.38 -8.71 -12.81
CA ILE A 81 4.64 -8.41 -13.52
C ILE A 81 4.54 -8.78 -15.01
N LEU A 82 4.02 -9.96 -15.33
CA LEU A 82 3.90 -10.40 -16.73
C LEU A 82 2.99 -9.47 -17.52
N LEU A 83 1.85 -9.07 -16.97
CA LEU A 83 0.93 -8.16 -17.62
C LEU A 83 1.50 -6.74 -17.72
N ASP A 84 2.18 -6.26 -16.68
CA ASP A 84 2.84 -4.95 -16.69
C ASP A 84 3.89 -4.89 -17.82
N LEU A 85 4.76 -5.87 -17.92
CA LEU A 85 5.74 -5.98 -18.99
C LEU A 85 5.09 -6.07 -20.38
N TYR A 86 4.00 -6.80 -20.51
CA TYR A 86 3.24 -6.88 -21.76
C TYR A 86 2.66 -5.52 -22.16
N TRP A 87 2.01 -4.83 -21.23
CA TRP A 87 1.41 -3.53 -21.51
C TRP A 87 2.46 -2.45 -21.80
N LEU A 88 3.57 -2.46 -21.08
CA LEU A 88 4.65 -1.52 -21.32
C LEU A 88 5.39 -1.77 -22.65
N LYS A 89 5.81 -3.01 -22.91
CA LYS A 89 6.65 -3.36 -24.05
C LYS A 89 5.85 -3.57 -25.34
N VAL A 90 4.72 -4.30 -25.28
CA VAL A 90 3.96 -4.70 -26.47
C VAL A 90 2.91 -3.66 -26.81
N LYS A 91 2.08 -3.30 -25.83
CA LYS A 91 0.98 -2.34 -26.04
C LYS A 91 1.43 -0.90 -25.95
N LYS A 92 2.62 -0.62 -25.41
CA LYS A 92 3.18 0.73 -25.23
C LYS A 92 2.23 1.68 -24.51
N TRP A 93 1.58 1.18 -23.48
CA TRP A 93 0.65 1.97 -22.69
C TRP A 93 1.39 3.06 -21.91
N LYS A 94 0.68 4.13 -21.61
CA LYS A 94 1.20 5.22 -20.81
C LYS A 94 1.26 4.80 -19.34
N VAL A 95 2.34 5.13 -18.65
CA VAL A 95 2.59 4.78 -17.23
C VAL A 95 1.40 5.11 -16.32
N TRP A 96 0.80 6.29 -16.45
CA TRP A 96 -0.34 6.65 -15.59
C TRP A 96 -1.57 5.76 -15.75
N LYS A 97 -1.80 5.17 -16.94
CA LYS A 97 -2.88 4.20 -17.12
C LYS A 97 -2.64 2.94 -16.31
N LEU A 98 -1.38 2.52 -16.19
CA LEU A 98 -1.00 1.37 -15.37
C LEU A 98 -1.17 1.67 -13.89
N PHE A 99 -0.85 2.90 -13.45
CA PHE A 99 -1.18 3.33 -12.09
C PHE A 99 -2.69 3.27 -11.83
N GLY A 100 -3.49 3.75 -12.76
CA GLY A 100 -4.96 3.66 -12.65
C GLY A 100 -5.45 2.22 -12.53
N ILE A 101 -4.90 1.28 -13.30
CA ILE A 101 -5.24 -0.14 -13.22
C ILE A 101 -4.80 -0.74 -11.88
N ALA A 102 -3.60 -0.41 -11.39
CA ALA A 102 -3.14 -0.85 -10.08
C ALA A 102 -4.08 -0.38 -8.97
N PHE A 103 -4.51 0.90 -8.99
CA PHE A 103 -5.47 1.42 -8.01
C PHE A 103 -6.86 0.78 -8.12
N ILE A 104 -7.31 0.40 -9.33
CA ILE A 104 -8.52 -0.43 -9.47
C ILE A 104 -8.30 -1.79 -8.80
N GLY A 105 -7.13 -2.41 -8.96
CA GLY A 105 -6.79 -3.66 -8.28
C GLY A 105 -6.86 -3.54 -6.75
N ILE A 106 -6.36 -2.44 -6.19
CA ILE A 106 -6.44 -2.15 -4.74
C ILE A 106 -7.92 -1.96 -4.33
N ALA A 107 -8.70 -1.23 -5.11
CA ALA A 107 -10.12 -1.04 -4.82
C ALA A 107 -10.89 -2.38 -4.84
N LEU A 108 -10.61 -3.25 -5.81
CA LEU A 108 -11.20 -4.59 -5.90
C LEU A 108 -10.77 -5.47 -4.71
N TYR A 109 -9.50 -5.42 -4.31
CA TYR A 109 -9.04 -6.06 -3.09
C TYR A 109 -9.84 -5.58 -1.88
N GLY A 110 -9.94 -4.25 -1.69
CA GLY A 110 -10.70 -3.67 -0.59
C GLY A 110 -12.18 -4.07 -0.61
N MET A 111 -12.82 -4.11 -1.80
CA MET A 111 -14.20 -4.59 -1.96
C MET A 111 -14.34 -6.05 -1.55
N LEU A 112 -13.44 -6.93 -1.99
CA LEU A 112 -13.47 -8.33 -1.59
C LEU A 112 -13.34 -8.47 -0.08
N MET A 113 -12.37 -7.78 0.54
CA MET A 113 -12.23 -7.80 1.99
C MET A 113 -13.49 -7.27 2.68
N TYR A 114 -14.05 -6.17 2.22
CA TYR A 114 -15.29 -5.60 2.77
C TYR A 114 -16.46 -6.61 2.79
N PHE A 115 -16.65 -7.36 1.71
CA PHE A 115 -17.75 -8.31 1.59
C PHE A 115 -17.47 -9.67 2.24
N THR A 116 -16.22 -10.10 2.31
CA THR A 116 -15.83 -11.40 2.88
C THR A 116 -15.59 -11.36 4.38
N LEU A 117 -15.34 -10.19 4.97
CA LEU A 117 -15.16 -10.06 6.42
C LEU A 117 -16.45 -10.48 7.15
N ASP A 118 -16.42 -11.65 7.81
CA ASP A 118 -17.49 -12.19 8.64
C ASP A 118 -16.87 -13.07 9.74
N ILE A 119 -17.54 -13.23 10.87
CA ILE A 119 -17.07 -14.01 12.01
C ILE A 119 -16.92 -15.51 11.66
N ASN A 120 -17.76 -16.00 10.75
CA ASN A 120 -17.81 -17.41 10.35
C ASN A 120 -17.07 -17.71 9.04
N VAL A 121 -16.25 -16.79 8.57
CA VAL A 121 -15.59 -16.95 7.27
C VAL A 121 -14.44 -17.94 7.33
N ASN A 122 -14.39 -18.85 6.34
CA ASN A 122 -13.25 -19.71 6.12
C ASN A 122 -12.06 -18.87 5.60
N ILE A 123 -10.90 -19.04 6.21
CA ILE A 123 -9.62 -18.39 5.82
C ILE A 123 -9.34 -18.49 4.32
N GLU A 124 -9.76 -19.59 3.67
CA GLU A 124 -9.57 -19.80 2.24
C GLU A 124 -10.24 -18.73 1.36
N GLN A 125 -11.29 -18.09 1.83
CA GLN A 125 -12.01 -17.06 1.07
C GLN A 125 -11.21 -15.78 0.92
N TYR A 126 -10.23 -15.51 1.82
CA TYR A 126 -9.35 -14.36 1.72
C TYR A 126 -8.22 -14.53 0.69
N ARG A 127 -7.94 -15.78 0.26
CA ARG A 127 -6.84 -16.07 -0.68
C ARG A 127 -6.94 -15.29 -1.99
N PHE A 128 -8.16 -15.15 -2.52
CA PHE A 128 -8.36 -14.41 -3.76
C PHE A 128 -8.18 -12.89 -3.57
N ALA A 129 -8.56 -12.34 -2.43
CA ALA A 129 -8.29 -10.94 -2.10
C ALA A 129 -6.77 -10.70 -2.02
N ILE A 130 -6.03 -11.56 -1.30
CA ILE A 130 -4.56 -11.47 -1.17
C ILE A 130 -3.88 -11.61 -2.54
N PHE A 131 -4.37 -12.50 -3.39
CA PHE A 131 -3.90 -12.61 -4.78
C PHE A 131 -4.06 -11.29 -5.55
N LEU A 132 -5.23 -10.66 -5.48
CA LEU A 132 -5.51 -9.37 -6.14
C LEU A 132 -4.63 -8.24 -5.61
N ARG A 133 -4.37 -8.23 -4.32
CA ARG A 133 -3.44 -7.31 -3.69
C ARG A 133 -2.04 -7.45 -4.29
N GLY A 134 -1.51 -8.68 -4.32
CA GLY A 134 -0.22 -8.98 -4.93
C GLY A 134 -0.16 -8.56 -6.40
N PHE A 135 -1.22 -8.80 -7.15
CA PHE A 135 -1.37 -8.36 -8.53
C PHE A 135 -1.28 -6.83 -8.69
N ALA A 136 -2.02 -6.08 -7.88
CA ALA A 136 -2.02 -4.63 -7.92
C ALA A 136 -0.65 -4.03 -7.56
N TYR A 137 -0.02 -4.56 -6.51
CA TYR A 137 1.33 -4.17 -6.10
C TYR A 137 2.36 -4.42 -7.20
N ALA A 138 2.28 -5.57 -7.85
CA ALA A 138 3.23 -5.96 -8.89
C ALA A 138 3.07 -5.19 -10.22
N ILE A 139 1.94 -4.55 -10.46
CA ILE A 139 1.82 -3.57 -11.54
C ILE A 139 2.41 -2.24 -11.12
N LEU A 140 2.16 -1.80 -9.90
CA LEU A 140 2.53 -0.47 -9.43
C LEU A 140 4.05 -0.31 -9.25
N ALA A 141 4.70 -1.22 -8.51
CA ALA A 141 6.08 -1.07 -8.10
C ALA A 141 7.08 -1.06 -9.29
N PRO A 142 7.03 -2.00 -10.26
CA PRO A 142 7.91 -1.94 -11.43
C PRO A 142 7.63 -0.73 -12.31
N THR A 143 6.35 -0.36 -12.49
CA THR A 143 5.96 0.83 -13.27
C THR A 143 6.53 2.11 -12.66
N LEU A 144 6.53 2.25 -11.32
CA LEU A 144 7.15 3.38 -10.61
C LEU A 144 8.66 3.41 -10.79
N MET A 145 9.33 2.27 -10.65
CA MET A 145 10.78 2.17 -10.87
C MET A 145 11.16 2.52 -12.30
N TRP A 146 10.37 2.05 -13.25
CA TRP A 146 10.58 2.36 -14.66
C TRP A 146 10.38 3.84 -14.97
N ALA A 147 9.33 4.45 -14.43
CA ALA A 147 9.09 5.88 -14.56
C ALA A 147 10.23 6.72 -13.95
N LEU A 148 10.79 6.26 -12.83
CA LEU A 148 11.93 6.90 -12.19
C LEU A 148 13.18 6.82 -13.07
N ASP A 149 13.48 5.63 -13.63
CA ASP A 149 14.64 5.44 -14.54
C ASP A 149 14.58 6.37 -15.76
N GLU A 150 13.40 6.53 -16.36
CA GLU A 150 13.22 7.44 -17.49
C GLU A 150 13.32 8.94 -17.12
N SER A 151 13.11 9.26 -15.85
CA SER A 151 13.07 10.65 -15.37
C SER A 151 14.44 11.21 -15.00
N VAL A 152 15.45 10.34 -14.87
CA VAL A 152 16.81 10.72 -14.46
C VAL A 152 17.84 10.42 -15.56
N PRO A 153 18.85 11.31 -15.77
CA PRO A 153 19.81 11.16 -16.86
C PRO A 153 20.96 10.20 -16.56
N SER A 154 21.25 9.92 -15.29
CA SER A 154 22.40 9.12 -14.88
C SER A 154 22.02 7.99 -13.92
N LEU A 155 22.84 6.94 -13.93
CA LEU A 155 22.69 5.79 -13.02
C LEU A 155 22.84 6.22 -11.54
N GLU A 156 23.71 7.18 -11.26
CA GLU A 156 23.87 7.73 -9.90
C GLU A 156 22.57 8.36 -9.40
N GLN A 157 21.95 9.21 -10.22
CA GLN A 157 20.67 9.84 -9.87
C GLN A 157 19.53 8.81 -9.76
N PHE A 158 19.57 7.75 -10.56
CA PHE A 158 18.62 6.64 -10.42
C PHE A 158 18.76 5.96 -9.06
N PHE A 159 19.99 5.60 -8.64
CA PHE A 159 20.18 5.00 -7.32
C PHE A 159 19.85 5.95 -6.16
N MET A 160 20.14 7.25 -6.30
CA MET A 160 19.69 8.25 -5.33
C MET A 160 18.17 8.32 -5.27
N GLY A 161 17.50 8.33 -6.42
CA GLY A 161 16.04 8.29 -6.51
C GLY A 161 15.44 7.02 -5.91
N LEU A 162 16.06 5.87 -6.17
CA LEU A 162 15.65 4.58 -5.60
C LEU A 162 15.84 4.56 -4.07
N PHE A 163 16.89 5.18 -3.56
CA PHE A 163 17.11 5.32 -2.13
C PHE A 163 16.02 6.18 -1.46
N VAL A 164 15.68 7.33 -2.07
CA VAL A 164 14.57 8.19 -1.61
C VAL A 164 13.24 7.44 -1.70
N PHE A 165 13.01 6.71 -2.79
CA PHE A 165 11.83 5.85 -2.96
C PHE A 165 11.70 4.84 -1.83
N ASN A 166 12.78 4.13 -1.48
CA ASN A 166 12.77 3.13 -0.40
C ASN A 166 12.53 3.77 0.97
N ILE A 167 13.10 4.93 1.25
CA ILE A 167 12.82 5.66 2.50
C ILE A 167 11.34 6.03 2.58
N LEU A 168 10.80 6.54 1.47
CA LEU A 168 9.40 6.97 1.41
C LEU A 168 8.45 5.78 1.53
N HIS A 169 8.74 4.70 0.84
CA HIS A 169 7.98 3.44 0.88
C HIS A 169 8.01 2.80 2.27
N MET A 170 9.20 2.44 2.78
CA MET A 170 9.31 1.63 3.99
C MET A 170 9.04 2.41 5.28
N TYR A 171 9.48 3.67 5.35
CA TYR A 171 9.47 4.40 6.63
C TYR A 171 8.39 5.47 6.70
N LEU A 172 8.27 6.32 5.69
CA LEU A 172 7.37 7.46 5.80
C LEU A 172 5.92 7.07 5.51
N ALA A 173 5.68 6.47 4.36
CA ALA A 173 4.33 6.13 3.93
C ALA A 173 3.77 4.92 4.69
N GLY A 174 4.60 3.92 4.96
CA GLY A 174 4.23 2.77 5.78
C GLY A 174 3.84 3.17 7.21
N ALA A 175 4.70 3.97 7.88
CA ALA A 175 4.41 4.46 9.23
C ALA A 175 3.18 5.40 9.26
N ALA A 176 3.04 6.28 8.26
CA ALA A 176 1.88 7.16 8.14
C ALA A 176 0.60 6.35 7.90
N GLY A 177 0.64 5.37 6.99
CA GLY A 177 -0.49 4.48 6.72
C GLY A 177 -0.91 3.72 7.96
N TYR A 178 0.02 3.06 8.63
CA TYR A 178 -0.25 2.37 9.89
C TYR A 178 -0.90 3.29 10.93
N GLY A 179 -0.32 4.47 11.19
CA GLY A 179 -0.85 5.42 12.17
C GLY A 179 -2.25 5.92 11.82
N ILE A 180 -2.50 6.27 10.55
CA ILE A 180 -3.79 6.74 10.07
C ILE A 180 -4.86 5.64 10.22
N TYR A 181 -4.59 4.44 9.70
CA TYR A 181 -5.59 3.38 9.70
C TYR A 181 -5.85 2.81 11.09
N THR A 182 -4.84 2.72 11.95
CA THR A 182 -5.03 2.35 13.36
C THR A 182 -5.90 3.38 14.08
N THR A 183 -5.68 4.68 13.82
CA THR A 183 -6.49 5.74 14.44
C THR A 183 -7.93 5.69 13.95
N ILE A 184 -8.16 5.54 12.63
CA ILE A 184 -9.49 5.41 12.05
C ILE A 184 -10.20 4.16 12.58
N PHE A 185 -9.51 3.03 12.63
CA PHE A 185 -10.03 1.78 13.18
C PHE A 185 -10.44 1.94 14.65
N SER A 186 -9.57 2.53 15.48
CA SER A 186 -9.85 2.76 16.89
C SER A 186 -11.05 3.68 17.11
N HIS A 187 -11.19 4.71 16.26
CA HIS A 187 -12.35 5.62 16.31
C HIS A 187 -13.65 4.85 15.99
N PHE A 188 -13.69 4.10 14.89
CA PHE A 188 -14.85 3.31 14.55
C PHE A 188 -15.16 2.22 15.57
N MET A 189 -14.14 1.59 16.13
CA MET A 189 -14.31 0.62 17.20
C MET A 189 -15.02 1.24 18.40
N ASN A 190 -14.56 2.42 18.85
CA ASN A 190 -15.16 3.13 19.96
C ASN A 190 -16.60 3.56 19.67
N ASP A 191 -16.85 4.13 18.49
CA ASP A 191 -18.19 4.57 18.08
C ASP A 191 -19.19 3.40 18.01
N ASN A 192 -18.75 2.27 17.44
CA ASN A 192 -19.55 1.06 17.37
C ASN A 192 -19.86 0.52 18.78
N MET A 193 -18.85 0.48 19.67
CA MET A 193 -19.05 0.05 21.06
C MET A 193 -20.00 0.97 21.80
N MET A 194 -19.92 2.28 21.63
CA MET A 194 -20.84 3.25 22.27
C MET A 194 -22.26 3.08 21.74
N SER A 195 -22.43 2.98 20.42
CA SER A 195 -23.75 2.82 19.80
C SER A 195 -24.46 1.56 20.27
N TYR A 196 -23.75 0.44 20.37
CA TYR A 196 -24.31 -0.81 20.88
C TYR A 196 -24.53 -0.79 22.40
N GLY A 197 -23.63 -0.16 23.15
CA GLY A 197 -23.80 0.01 24.59
C GLY A 197 -25.07 0.79 24.94
N GLN A 198 -25.47 1.77 24.13
CA GLN A 198 -26.71 2.52 24.27
C GLN A 198 -27.95 1.69 23.90
N GLN A 199 -27.82 0.68 23.04
CA GLN A 199 -28.90 -0.21 22.63
C GLN A 199 -29.12 -1.38 23.61
N LEU A 200 -28.11 -1.69 24.44
CA LEU A 200 -28.20 -2.68 25.48
C LEU A 200 -29.14 -2.12 26.61
N THR A 201 -30.43 -2.32 26.44
CA THR A 201 -31.42 -2.02 27.48
C THR A 201 -31.22 -2.96 28.67
N LEU A 202 -31.62 -2.51 29.87
CA LEU A 202 -31.54 -3.26 31.12
C LEU A 202 -32.20 -4.67 31.04
N THR A 203 -33.16 -4.87 30.15
CA THR A 203 -33.80 -6.16 29.85
C THR A 203 -32.84 -7.22 29.29
N HIS A 204 -31.77 -6.83 28.63
CA HIS A 204 -30.74 -7.76 28.15
C HIS A 204 -29.67 -8.08 29.21
N LEU A 205 -29.58 -7.28 30.27
CA LEU A 205 -28.67 -7.53 31.40
C LEU A 205 -29.16 -8.67 32.30
N ASP A 206 -30.47 -8.97 32.32
CA ASP A 206 -30.98 -10.11 33.07
C ASP A 206 -30.55 -11.49 32.53
N MET A 207 -30.11 -11.55 31.24
CA MET A 207 -29.46 -12.74 30.70
C MET A 207 -27.99 -12.92 31.15
N ALA A 208 -27.39 -11.90 31.73
CA ALA A 208 -26.00 -11.94 32.23
C ALA A 208 -25.85 -12.73 33.54
N HIS A 209 -26.92 -13.17 34.17
CA HIS A 209 -26.86 -14.07 35.34
C HIS A 209 -26.47 -15.52 35.00
N PHE A 210 -26.47 -15.89 33.72
CA PHE A 210 -25.80 -17.10 33.26
C PHE A 210 -24.37 -16.78 32.89
N ASN A 211 -23.41 -17.66 33.24
CA ASN A 211 -21.97 -17.58 32.91
C ASN A 211 -21.64 -17.47 31.39
N LEU A 212 -22.56 -16.95 30.61
CA LEU A 212 -22.44 -16.61 29.20
C LEU A 212 -21.62 -15.30 28.94
N GLY A 213 -21.36 -14.51 30.03
CA GLY A 213 -20.81 -13.18 29.90
C GLY A 213 -19.45 -13.13 29.21
N GLU A 214 -18.62 -14.16 29.39
CA GLU A 214 -17.30 -14.19 28.78
C GLU A 214 -17.35 -14.57 27.28
N TYR A 215 -18.21 -15.51 26.89
CA TYR A 215 -18.43 -15.92 25.49
C TYR A 215 -19.14 -14.82 24.70
N VAL A 216 -20.23 -14.31 25.24
CA VAL A 216 -20.97 -13.21 24.58
C VAL A 216 -20.14 -11.95 24.46
N GLY A 217 -19.32 -11.63 25.45
CA GLY A 217 -18.42 -10.48 25.41
C GLY A 217 -17.33 -10.61 24.32
N ARG A 218 -16.81 -11.81 24.11
CA ARG A 218 -15.78 -12.06 23.09
C ARG A 218 -16.35 -11.99 21.67
N ASP A 219 -17.46 -12.67 21.41
CA ASP A 219 -18.12 -12.66 20.10
C ASP A 219 -18.62 -11.25 19.74
N PHE A 220 -19.08 -10.51 20.75
CA PHE A 220 -19.45 -9.12 20.61
C PHE A 220 -18.24 -8.26 20.20
N LEU A 221 -17.11 -8.40 20.89
CA LEU A 221 -15.89 -7.66 20.59
C LEU A 221 -15.40 -7.95 19.16
N HIS A 222 -15.36 -9.23 18.78
CA HIS A 222 -14.99 -9.64 17.43
C HIS A 222 -15.93 -9.06 16.37
N SER A 223 -17.24 -9.04 16.64
CA SER A 223 -18.23 -8.42 15.75
C SER A 223 -17.96 -6.94 15.55
N MET A 224 -17.65 -6.20 16.63
CA MET A 224 -17.34 -4.77 16.57
C MET A 224 -16.05 -4.50 15.80
N MET A 225 -15.03 -5.33 16.02
CA MET A 225 -13.77 -5.27 15.24
C MET A 225 -14.03 -5.47 13.75
N MET A 226 -14.83 -6.47 13.38
CA MET A 226 -15.18 -6.74 11.98
C MET A 226 -15.93 -5.57 11.33
N VAL A 227 -16.88 -4.98 12.04
CA VAL A 227 -17.62 -3.80 11.54
C VAL A 227 -16.68 -2.62 11.35
N ALA A 228 -15.80 -2.35 12.33
CA ALA A 228 -14.82 -1.28 12.23
C ALA A 228 -13.84 -1.50 11.05
N MET A 229 -13.39 -2.75 10.84
CA MET A 229 -12.54 -3.10 9.68
C MET A 229 -13.25 -2.88 8.35
N LYS A 230 -14.54 -3.27 8.24
CA LYS A 230 -15.34 -2.99 7.04
C LYS A 230 -15.41 -1.49 6.75
N GLN A 231 -15.62 -0.67 7.78
CA GLN A 231 -15.64 0.79 7.62
C GLN A 231 -14.27 1.31 7.11
N VAL A 232 -13.15 0.81 7.64
CA VAL A 232 -11.81 1.16 7.13
C VAL A 232 -11.66 0.75 5.67
N TYR A 233 -12.01 -0.48 5.29
CA TYR A 233 -11.96 -0.90 3.88
C TYR A 233 -12.86 -0.05 2.99
N GLY A 234 -14.00 0.42 3.48
CA GLY A 234 -14.84 1.38 2.77
C GLY A 234 -14.07 2.66 2.37
N TYR A 235 -13.29 3.22 3.30
CA TYR A 235 -12.44 4.38 2.99
C TYR A 235 -11.33 4.05 1.99
N VAL A 236 -10.68 2.89 2.12
CA VAL A 236 -9.65 2.43 1.18
C VAL A 236 -10.22 2.31 -0.23
N ILE A 237 -11.42 1.74 -0.38
CA ILE A 237 -12.10 1.60 -1.68
C ILE A 237 -12.30 2.98 -2.33
N TRP A 238 -12.90 3.93 -1.60
CA TRP A 238 -13.13 5.26 -2.13
C TRP A 238 -11.84 6.00 -2.45
N PHE A 239 -10.82 5.88 -1.60
CA PHE A 239 -9.52 6.48 -1.83
C PHE A 239 -8.85 5.90 -3.09
N ALA A 240 -8.82 4.58 -3.22
CA ALA A 240 -8.23 3.90 -4.38
C ALA A 240 -9.00 4.20 -5.67
N LEU A 241 -10.34 4.22 -5.65
CA LEU A 241 -11.16 4.61 -6.81
C LEU A 241 -10.94 6.07 -7.20
N GLY A 242 -10.79 6.97 -6.23
CA GLY A 242 -10.46 8.37 -6.48
C GLY A 242 -9.11 8.53 -7.19
N LEU A 243 -8.09 7.81 -6.73
CA LEU A 243 -6.77 7.79 -7.39
C LEU A 243 -6.85 7.12 -8.77
N ALA A 244 -7.58 6.02 -8.91
CA ALA A 244 -7.79 5.37 -10.21
C ALA A 244 -8.44 6.32 -11.21
N ALA A 245 -9.51 7.02 -10.81
CA ALA A 245 -10.19 8.01 -11.63
C ALA A 245 -9.24 9.15 -12.03
N LEU A 246 -8.44 9.65 -11.07
CA LEU A 246 -7.44 10.68 -11.34
C LEU A 246 -6.47 10.25 -12.44
N PHE A 247 -5.92 9.03 -12.36
CA PHE A 247 -4.91 8.55 -13.30
C PHE A 247 -5.49 8.10 -14.66
N LEU A 248 -6.74 7.66 -14.69
CA LEU A 248 -7.38 7.21 -15.94
C LEU A 248 -8.01 8.37 -16.71
N LEU A 249 -8.61 9.33 -15.99
CA LEU A 249 -9.37 10.42 -16.61
C LEU A 249 -8.52 11.67 -16.84
N CYS A 250 -7.59 11.98 -15.91
CA CYS A 250 -6.73 13.14 -16.03
C CYS A 250 -5.44 12.78 -16.79
N ASP A 251 -5.15 13.49 -17.87
CA ASP A 251 -3.85 13.41 -18.54
C ASP A 251 -2.84 14.24 -17.76
N ILE A 252 -2.22 13.65 -16.74
CA ILE A 252 -1.26 14.32 -15.87
C ILE A 252 0.08 14.47 -16.61
N PRO A 253 0.44 15.68 -17.12
CA PRO A 253 1.62 15.85 -17.97
C PRO A 253 2.93 15.48 -17.29
N ALA A 254 2.97 15.61 -15.96
CA ALA A 254 4.17 15.35 -15.15
C ALA A 254 4.55 13.86 -15.12
N VAL A 255 3.55 12.97 -15.23
CA VAL A 255 3.76 11.50 -15.24
C VAL A 255 3.71 10.96 -16.66
N ARG A 256 3.68 11.85 -17.67
CA ARG A 256 3.62 11.49 -19.10
C ARG A 256 4.98 11.04 -19.61
N THR A 257 5.41 9.87 -19.20
CA THR A 257 6.58 9.22 -19.77
C THR A 257 6.11 8.36 -20.96
N ASN A 258 6.59 8.67 -22.15
CA ASN A 258 6.46 7.79 -23.31
C ASN A 258 7.54 6.71 -23.18
N ILE A 259 7.24 5.63 -22.47
CA ILE A 259 8.15 4.49 -22.38
C ILE A 259 8.25 3.83 -23.76
N ARG A 260 9.11 4.36 -24.60
CA ARG A 260 9.47 3.77 -25.88
C ARG A 260 10.77 2.97 -25.81
N LYS A 261 11.53 3.09 -24.73
CA LYS A 261 12.89 2.52 -24.60
C LYS A 261 12.90 1.40 -23.55
N VAL A 262 13.73 0.41 -23.78
CA VAL A 262 14.07 -0.61 -22.77
C VAL A 262 14.69 0.09 -21.56
N PRO A 263 14.38 -0.29 -20.32
CA PRO A 263 15.04 0.27 -19.14
C PRO A 263 16.54 0.27 -19.31
N ARG A 264 17.18 1.41 -19.04
CA ARG A 264 18.64 1.56 -19.24
C ARG A 264 19.47 0.99 -18.11
N TRP A 265 18.85 0.72 -16.95
CA TRP A 265 19.57 0.24 -15.78
C TRP A 265 20.44 -1.01 -16.01
N PRO A 266 20.04 -2.04 -16.82
CA PRO A 266 20.93 -3.16 -17.10
C PRO A 266 22.15 -2.76 -17.90
N VAL A 267 21.98 -1.78 -18.83
CA VAL A 267 23.08 -1.23 -19.65
C VAL A 267 24.03 -0.41 -18.79
N TYR A 268 23.49 0.43 -17.90
CA TYR A 268 24.30 1.25 -16.99
C TYR A 268 25.08 0.40 -15.98
N ALA A 269 24.50 -0.69 -15.48
CA ALA A 269 25.23 -1.60 -14.60
C ALA A 269 26.42 -2.24 -15.30
N ILE A 270 26.28 -2.64 -16.56
CA ILE A 270 27.36 -3.21 -17.37
C ILE A 270 28.42 -2.15 -17.68
N GLU A 271 28.02 -0.95 -18.07
CA GLU A 271 28.94 0.15 -18.32
C GLU A 271 29.74 0.60 -17.09
N TYR A 272 29.06 0.63 -15.93
CA TYR A 272 29.71 0.96 -14.65
C TYR A 272 30.75 -0.09 -14.25
N LEU A 273 30.43 -1.37 -14.42
CA LEU A 273 31.36 -2.46 -14.14
C LEU A 273 32.53 -2.49 -15.14
N ALA A 274 32.28 -2.11 -16.40
CA ALA A 274 33.34 -2.02 -17.43
C ALA A 274 34.30 -0.87 -17.22
N ARG A 275 33.85 0.27 -16.67
CA ARG A 275 34.72 1.45 -16.37
C ARG A 275 35.57 1.28 -15.12
N ARG A 276 35.29 0.28 -14.28
CA ARG A 276 36.07 -0.04 -13.07
C ARG A 276 37.23 -1.02 -13.33
N LYS A 277 37.35 -1.55 -14.53
CA LYS A 277 38.55 -2.26 -14.99
C LYS A 277 39.50 -1.29 -15.68
#